data_bdb4733ebb83c0fa4b6f7e10da84cfe1
#
_entry.id   bdb4733ebb83c0fa4b6f7e10da84cfe1
#
_cell.length_a   1.000
_cell.length_b   1.000
_cell.length_c   1.000
_cell.angle_alpha   90.00
_cell.angle_beta   90.00
_cell.angle_gamma   90.00
#
_symmetry.space_group_name_H-M   'P 1'
#
loop_
_entity.id
_entity.type
_entity.pdbx_description
1 polymer ?
#
loop_
_entity_poly.entity_id
_entity_poly.type
_entity_poly.pdbx_seq_one_letter_code
_entity_poly.pdbx_strand_id
1 'polypeptide(L)'
;MMSQYQLIMVREAQNIKNFDNLSAYLKQPLASSIIVLCYKHGSIDGRKKVFKDIAASGILFESKRKYDNEIPSWITAYVREHNADIEPKAANLLAEFLGTQLSKVVNEVDKLLILLNNSETRRIDSTMVERNIGISKDYNNFELVKALGDRDILKINRIIDHFAKDPKNNPIVVTTTVVFNFFSNLLLYHSLKDKSQANVAAELKINPYFVKDYQHAATIYNSARTLYAIGLIRELDVRSKGFGDTNTSPRDLLRE
;
A
#
# COMPACT_ATOMS: atom_id res chain seq x y z
N MET A 1 -35.94 -2.36 32.08
CA MET A 1 -34.56 -2.19 32.56
C MET A 1 -33.95 -1.03 31.80
N MET A 2 -33.63 0.07 32.46
CA MET A 2 -32.91 1.18 31.83
C MET A 2 -31.42 0.85 31.85
N SER A 3 -30.75 0.95 30.68
CA SER A 3 -29.31 0.80 30.59
C SER A 3 -28.61 1.95 31.30
N GLN A 4 -27.48 1.68 31.95
CA GLN A 4 -26.67 2.69 32.65
C GLN A 4 -26.11 3.74 31.67
N TYR A 5 -25.87 3.35 30.40
CA TYR A 5 -25.39 4.21 29.34
C TYR A 5 -26.25 4.10 28.08
N GLN A 6 -26.42 5.21 27.39
CA GLN A 6 -27.06 5.29 26.08
C GLN A 6 -26.00 5.58 25.01
N LEU A 7 -25.89 4.70 24.01
CA LEU A 7 -25.03 4.92 22.85
C LEU A 7 -25.85 5.50 21.69
N ILE A 8 -25.48 6.68 21.22
CA ILE A 8 -26.10 7.36 20.09
C ILE A 8 -25.06 7.38 18.95
N MET A 9 -25.30 6.60 17.90
CA MET A 9 -24.42 6.56 16.73
C MET A 9 -25.05 7.31 15.57
N VAL A 10 -24.43 8.42 15.16
CA VAL A 10 -24.83 9.23 14.00
C VAL A 10 -23.95 8.82 12.83
N ARG A 11 -24.52 8.01 11.94
CA ARG A 11 -23.85 7.63 10.68
C ARG A 11 -24.01 8.72 9.65
N GLU A 12 -23.01 8.84 8.74
CA GLU A 12 -23.00 9.84 7.65
C GLU A 12 -23.16 11.28 8.17
N ALA A 13 -22.44 11.60 9.27
CA ALA A 13 -22.53 12.89 9.93
C ALA A 13 -22.16 14.10 9.03
N GLN A 14 -21.45 13.88 7.90
CA GLN A 14 -21.17 14.90 6.89
C GLN A 14 -22.45 15.49 6.25
N ASN A 15 -23.58 14.78 6.31
CA ASN A 15 -24.86 15.23 5.77
C ASN A 15 -25.59 16.19 6.72
N ILE A 16 -25.10 16.38 7.95
CA ILE A 16 -25.67 17.33 8.88
C ILE A 16 -25.35 18.74 8.42
N LYS A 17 -26.39 19.51 8.04
CA LYS A 17 -26.23 20.86 7.52
C LYS A 17 -25.74 21.86 8.57
N ASN A 18 -26.14 21.68 9.83
CA ASN A 18 -25.77 22.58 10.91
C ASN A 18 -25.44 21.81 12.19
N PHE A 19 -24.22 21.97 12.66
CA PHE A 19 -23.73 21.40 13.90
C PHE A 19 -23.83 22.34 15.12
N ASP A 20 -24.31 23.59 14.94
CA ASP A 20 -24.27 24.61 16.01
C ASP A 20 -25.09 24.21 17.22
N ASN A 21 -26.21 23.50 17.01
CA ASN A 21 -27.04 22.96 18.10
C ASN A 21 -26.28 21.95 18.96
N LEU A 22 -25.30 21.23 18.40
CA LEU A 22 -24.46 20.30 19.15
C LEU A 22 -23.51 21.04 20.09
N SER A 23 -23.01 22.24 19.70
CA SER A 23 -22.18 23.07 20.59
C SER A 23 -22.86 23.45 21.91
N ALA A 24 -24.17 23.62 21.89
CA ALA A 24 -24.94 23.87 23.13
C ALA A 24 -24.94 22.65 24.06
N TYR A 25 -25.15 21.47 23.50
CA TYR A 25 -25.11 20.20 24.23
C TYR A 25 -23.72 19.87 24.78
N LEU A 26 -22.65 20.15 24.01
CA LEU A 26 -21.28 19.85 24.42
C LEU A 26 -20.81 20.65 25.65
N LYS A 27 -21.48 21.74 26.01
CA LYS A 27 -21.18 22.49 27.25
C LYS A 27 -21.56 21.76 28.51
N GLN A 28 -22.63 20.95 28.46
CA GLN A 28 -23.10 20.12 29.56
C GLN A 28 -23.60 18.77 29.04
N PRO A 29 -22.67 17.90 28.60
CA PRO A 29 -23.04 16.59 28.06
C PRO A 29 -23.59 15.70 29.19
N LEU A 30 -24.58 14.90 28.87
CA LEU A 30 -25.14 13.92 29.80
C LEU A 30 -24.09 12.81 30.02
N ALA A 31 -23.67 12.62 31.27
CA ALA A 31 -22.64 11.64 31.61
C ALA A 31 -23.02 10.18 31.28
N SER A 32 -24.32 9.88 31.15
CA SER A 32 -24.84 8.58 30.74
C SER A 32 -24.98 8.42 29.20
N SER A 33 -24.62 9.42 28.39
CA SER A 33 -24.77 9.36 26.92
C SER A 33 -23.43 9.39 26.25
N ILE A 34 -23.20 8.42 25.35
CA ILE A 34 -22.03 8.34 24.47
C ILE A 34 -22.50 8.66 23.05
N ILE A 35 -22.01 9.76 22.48
CA ILE A 35 -22.33 10.17 21.11
C ILE A 35 -21.14 9.87 20.20
N VAL A 36 -21.36 9.08 19.16
CA VAL A 36 -20.37 8.76 18.14
C VAL A 36 -20.81 9.37 16.81
N LEU A 37 -20.05 10.32 16.30
CA LEU A 37 -20.29 10.97 15.01
C LEU A 37 -19.38 10.36 13.96
N CYS A 38 -19.94 9.55 13.03
CA CYS A 38 -19.20 8.96 11.92
C CYS A 38 -19.21 9.93 10.72
N TYR A 39 -18.14 10.68 10.54
CA TYR A 39 -17.95 11.62 9.42
C TYR A 39 -17.12 10.95 8.33
N LYS A 40 -17.67 10.81 7.11
CA LYS A 40 -17.03 10.11 5.99
C LYS A 40 -16.86 11.01 4.77
N HIS A 41 -15.95 10.63 3.89
CA HIS A 41 -15.75 11.22 2.56
C HIS A 41 -15.47 12.73 2.55
N GLY A 42 -14.90 13.27 3.62
CA GLY A 42 -14.52 14.67 3.68
C GLY A 42 -13.61 14.96 4.86
N SER A 43 -13.04 16.14 4.89
CA SER A 43 -12.26 16.64 6.02
C SER A 43 -13.14 17.55 6.90
N ILE A 44 -12.95 17.44 8.19
CA ILE A 44 -13.58 18.33 9.17
C ILE A 44 -12.85 19.69 9.12
N ASP A 45 -13.59 20.78 8.95
CA ASP A 45 -13.00 22.12 9.11
C ASP A 45 -12.78 22.40 10.62
N GLY A 46 -11.55 22.11 11.08
CA GLY A 46 -11.14 22.31 12.47
C GLY A 46 -11.20 23.77 12.98
N ARG A 47 -11.46 24.75 12.08
CA ARG A 47 -11.65 26.16 12.46
C ARG A 47 -13.03 26.40 13.04
N LYS A 48 -14.02 25.58 12.69
CA LYS A 48 -15.39 25.69 13.21
C LYS A 48 -15.41 25.40 14.71
N LYS A 49 -16.14 26.24 15.45
CA LYS A 49 -16.24 26.19 16.90
C LYS A 49 -16.68 24.81 17.41
N VAL A 50 -17.67 24.21 16.78
CA VAL A 50 -18.21 22.90 17.19
C VAL A 50 -17.15 21.80 17.21
N PHE A 51 -16.23 21.76 16.24
CA PHE A 51 -15.19 20.74 16.22
C PHE A 51 -14.08 21.00 17.23
N LYS A 52 -13.84 22.28 17.58
CA LYS A 52 -12.99 22.63 18.73
C LYS A 52 -13.62 22.21 20.05
N ASP A 53 -14.92 22.41 20.20
CA ASP A 53 -15.69 22.02 21.38
C ASP A 53 -15.69 20.48 21.51
N ILE A 54 -15.86 19.73 20.41
CA ILE A 54 -15.76 18.26 20.39
C ILE A 54 -14.35 17.80 20.79
N ALA A 55 -13.31 18.41 20.26
CA ALA A 55 -11.93 18.06 20.58
C ALA A 55 -11.57 18.36 22.04
N ALA A 56 -12.21 19.36 22.65
CA ALA A 56 -11.99 19.74 24.05
C ALA A 56 -12.75 18.84 25.03
N SER A 57 -13.95 18.36 24.67
CA SER A 57 -14.84 17.58 25.54
C SER A 57 -14.86 16.08 25.25
N GLY A 58 -14.23 15.64 24.15
CA GLY A 58 -14.28 14.26 23.70
C GLY A 58 -13.03 13.84 22.92
N ILE A 59 -13.18 12.83 22.08
CA ILE A 59 -12.11 12.28 21.26
C ILE A 59 -12.42 12.60 19.79
N LEU A 60 -11.52 13.35 19.12
CA LEU A 60 -11.55 13.56 17.68
C LEU A 60 -10.51 12.63 17.04
N PHE A 61 -11.00 11.61 16.33
CA PHE A 61 -10.17 10.64 15.63
C PHE A 61 -10.25 10.86 14.12
N GLU A 62 -9.09 11.08 13.47
CA GLU A 62 -8.99 11.19 12.02
C GLU A 62 -8.31 9.96 11.44
N SER A 63 -9.04 9.17 10.64
CA SER A 63 -8.49 8.05 9.89
C SER A 63 -8.05 8.54 8.51
N LYS A 64 -6.76 8.73 8.30
CA LYS A 64 -6.20 9.10 6.99
C LYS A 64 -6.01 7.85 6.13
N ARG A 65 -6.29 8.00 4.83
CA ARG A 65 -5.99 6.95 3.86
C ARG A 65 -4.47 6.74 3.81
N LYS A 66 -4.06 5.49 3.89
CA LYS A 66 -2.66 5.10 3.71
C LYS A 66 -2.26 5.17 2.24
N TYR A 67 -1.02 5.55 1.98
CA TYR A 67 -0.40 5.43 0.66
C TYR A 67 0.14 4.01 0.44
N ASP A 68 0.32 3.62 -0.83
CA ASP A 68 0.78 2.27 -1.18
C ASP A 68 2.10 1.88 -0.48
N ASN A 69 3.04 2.81 -0.38
CA ASN A 69 4.32 2.61 0.29
C ASN A 69 4.24 2.45 1.82
N GLU A 70 3.11 2.83 2.43
CA GLU A 70 2.88 2.69 3.88
C GLU A 70 2.25 1.34 4.24
N ILE A 71 1.64 0.65 3.26
CA ILE A 71 0.89 -0.59 3.52
C ILE A 71 1.77 -1.72 4.05
N PRO A 72 2.98 -1.99 3.51
CA PRO A 72 3.84 -3.06 4.05
C PRO A 72 4.22 -2.84 5.51
N SER A 73 4.55 -1.61 5.88
CA SER A 73 4.89 -1.24 7.26
C SER A 73 3.68 -1.38 8.19
N TRP A 74 2.51 -0.99 7.70
CA TRP A 74 1.26 -1.12 8.42
C TRP A 74 0.89 -2.59 8.66
N ILE A 75 1.03 -3.46 7.65
CA ILE A 75 0.83 -4.91 7.78
C ILE A 75 1.78 -5.48 8.85
N THR A 76 3.05 -5.08 8.80
CA THR A 76 4.05 -5.55 9.78
C THR A 76 3.66 -5.15 11.20
N ALA A 77 3.20 -3.92 11.41
CA ALA A 77 2.73 -3.44 12.71
C ALA A 77 1.50 -4.23 13.17
N TYR A 78 0.52 -4.41 12.28
CA TYR A 78 -0.71 -5.15 12.57
C TYR A 78 -0.43 -6.60 12.99
N VAL A 79 0.44 -7.30 12.27
CA VAL A 79 0.83 -8.68 12.60
C VAL A 79 1.52 -8.76 13.97
N ARG A 80 2.38 -7.78 14.29
CA ARG A 80 3.06 -7.69 15.59
C ARG A 80 2.09 -7.45 16.75
N GLU A 81 1.07 -6.62 16.57
CA GLU A 81 0.00 -6.42 17.56
C GLU A 81 -0.73 -7.72 17.90
N HIS A 82 -0.73 -8.69 16.95
CA HIS A 82 -1.31 -10.04 17.15
C HIS A 82 -0.27 -11.09 17.60
N ASN A 83 0.87 -10.65 18.15
CA ASN A 83 1.95 -11.51 18.64
C ASN A 83 2.49 -12.49 17.58
N ALA A 84 2.64 -12.04 16.35
CA ALA A 84 3.24 -12.78 15.24
C ALA A 84 4.24 -11.91 14.48
N ASP A 85 5.06 -12.51 13.63
CA ASP A 85 5.97 -11.84 12.73
C ASP A 85 5.61 -12.11 11.27
N ILE A 86 6.06 -11.22 10.38
CA ILE A 86 5.90 -11.36 8.94
C ILE A 86 7.20 -11.03 8.21
N GLU A 87 7.53 -11.81 7.21
CA GLU A 87 8.66 -11.51 6.34
C GLU A 87 8.42 -10.24 5.52
N PRO A 88 9.45 -9.39 5.32
CA PRO A 88 9.31 -8.20 4.47
C PRO A 88 8.80 -8.50 3.07
N LYS A 89 9.24 -9.61 2.47
CA LYS A 89 8.75 -10.08 1.16
C LYS A 89 7.26 -10.41 1.21
N ALA A 90 6.80 -11.12 2.23
CA ALA A 90 5.38 -11.46 2.41
C ALA A 90 4.50 -10.22 2.62
N ALA A 91 4.97 -9.25 3.41
CA ALA A 91 4.25 -7.99 3.63
C ALA A 91 4.10 -7.18 2.33
N ASN A 92 5.15 -7.14 1.48
CA ASN A 92 5.10 -6.47 0.19
C ASN A 92 4.19 -7.19 -0.81
N LEU A 93 4.22 -8.52 -0.86
CA LEU A 93 3.29 -9.31 -1.69
C LEU A 93 1.84 -9.02 -1.33
N LEU A 94 1.51 -9.01 -0.04
CA LEU A 94 0.17 -8.67 0.44
C LEU A 94 -0.24 -7.25 0.06
N ALA A 95 0.66 -6.28 0.26
CA ALA A 95 0.40 -4.88 -0.08
C ALA A 95 0.16 -4.68 -1.58
N GLU A 96 0.97 -5.29 -2.42
CA GLU A 96 0.86 -5.21 -3.87
C GLU A 96 -0.48 -5.78 -4.37
N PHE A 97 -0.86 -6.96 -3.85
CA PHE A 97 -2.07 -7.66 -4.32
C PHE A 97 -3.36 -7.06 -3.76
N LEU A 98 -3.37 -6.65 -2.49
CA LEU A 98 -4.56 -6.17 -1.79
C LEU A 98 -4.76 -4.65 -1.91
N GLY A 99 -3.69 -3.91 -2.21
CA GLY A 99 -3.69 -2.46 -2.33
C GLY A 99 -3.94 -1.75 -1.00
N THR A 100 -4.47 -0.52 -1.07
CA THR A 100 -4.65 0.36 0.10
C THR A 100 -5.95 0.13 0.87
N GLN A 101 -6.76 -0.84 0.51
CA GLN A 101 -8.02 -1.16 1.18
C GLN A 101 -7.77 -1.92 2.49
N LEU A 102 -7.53 -1.21 3.61
CA LEU A 102 -7.15 -1.82 4.88
C LEU A 102 -8.10 -2.93 5.35
N SER A 103 -9.41 -2.81 5.13
CA SER A 103 -10.38 -3.87 5.49
C SER A 103 -10.12 -5.18 4.74
N LYS A 104 -9.73 -5.10 3.45
CA LYS A 104 -9.31 -6.27 2.68
C LYS A 104 -8.02 -6.86 3.24
N VAL A 105 -7.05 -5.99 3.52
CA VAL A 105 -5.74 -6.39 4.06
C VAL A 105 -5.93 -7.09 5.40
N VAL A 106 -6.72 -6.52 6.32
CA VAL A 106 -7.05 -7.12 7.63
C VAL A 106 -7.65 -8.50 7.44
N ASN A 107 -8.69 -8.63 6.62
CA ASN A 107 -9.37 -9.92 6.42
C ASN A 107 -8.41 -11.03 5.92
N GLU A 108 -7.50 -10.70 5.02
CA GLU A 108 -6.54 -11.67 4.51
C GLU A 108 -5.43 -11.98 5.52
N VAL A 109 -4.92 -10.97 6.23
CA VAL A 109 -3.92 -11.16 7.28
C VAL A 109 -4.49 -11.96 8.45
N ASP A 110 -5.75 -11.71 8.85
CA ASP A 110 -6.41 -12.47 9.92
C ASP A 110 -6.55 -13.95 9.58
N LYS A 111 -6.85 -14.30 8.32
CA LYS A 111 -6.84 -15.70 7.87
C LYS A 111 -5.47 -16.34 8.07
N LEU A 112 -4.39 -15.63 7.72
CA LEU A 112 -3.04 -16.11 7.92
C LEU A 112 -2.69 -16.27 9.41
N LEU A 113 -3.11 -15.30 10.23
CA LEU A 113 -2.91 -15.37 11.70
C LEU A 113 -3.64 -16.56 12.34
N ILE A 114 -4.87 -16.88 11.88
CA ILE A 114 -5.61 -18.06 12.33
C ILE A 114 -4.83 -19.36 12.02
N LEU A 115 -4.23 -19.44 10.82
CA LEU A 115 -3.44 -20.60 10.43
C LEU A 115 -2.17 -20.79 11.28
N LEU A 116 -1.61 -19.68 11.81
CA LEU A 116 -0.45 -19.71 12.69
C LEU A 116 -0.74 -20.27 14.09
N ASN A 117 -2.00 -20.38 14.51
CA ASN A 117 -2.34 -20.90 15.84
C ASN A 117 -1.87 -22.35 16.05
N ASN A 118 -1.68 -23.12 14.98
CA ASN A 118 -1.20 -24.50 14.99
C ASN A 118 0.28 -24.63 14.54
N SER A 119 1.01 -23.52 14.40
CA SER A 119 2.40 -23.49 13.93
C SER A 119 3.36 -23.26 15.09
N GLU A 120 4.49 -23.98 15.09
CA GLU A 120 5.56 -23.78 16.07
C GLU A 120 6.20 -22.37 15.93
N THR A 121 6.24 -21.85 14.72
CA THR A 121 6.74 -20.51 14.43
C THR A 121 5.57 -19.59 14.08
N ARG A 122 5.33 -18.57 14.92
CA ARG A 122 4.29 -17.55 14.65
C ARG A 122 4.81 -16.51 13.63
N ARG A 123 5.15 -16.98 12.44
CA ARG A 123 5.72 -16.14 11.38
C ARG A 123 5.06 -16.41 10.03
N ILE A 124 4.59 -15.36 9.40
CA ILE A 124 4.05 -15.37 8.04
C ILE A 124 5.21 -15.24 7.04
N ASP A 125 5.40 -16.23 6.21
CA ASP A 125 6.36 -16.24 5.10
C ASP A 125 5.67 -16.08 3.74
N SER A 126 6.44 -15.87 2.69
CA SER A 126 5.93 -15.71 1.32
C SER A 126 5.26 -16.99 0.79
N THR A 127 5.66 -18.16 1.26
CA THR A 127 5.06 -19.45 0.86
C THR A 127 3.65 -19.61 1.42
N MET A 128 3.47 -19.18 2.68
CA MET A 128 2.16 -19.16 3.33
C MET A 128 1.19 -18.21 2.63
N VAL A 129 1.66 -17.02 2.22
CA VAL A 129 0.87 -16.06 1.42
C VAL A 129 0.47 -16.69 0.09
N GLU A 130 1.40 -17.32 -0.63
CA GLU A 130 1.12 -17.98 -1.91
C GLU A 130 0.03 -19.05 -1.77
N ARG A 131 0.18 -19.96 -0.80
CA ARG A 131 -0.73 -21.09 -0.62
C ARG A 131 -2.16 -20.68 -0.23
N ASN A 132 -2.31 -19.63 0.57
CA ASN A 132 -3.58 -19.30 1.20
C ASN A 132 -4.30 -18.12 0.56
N ILE A 133 -3.58 -17.26 -0.15
CA ILE A 133 -4.15 -16.06 -0.81
C ILE A 133 -4.10 -16.18 -2.33
N GLY A 134 -3.36 -17.18 -2.86
CA GLY A 134 -3.29 -17.44 -4.29
C GLY A 134 -2.40 -16.46 -5.08
N ILE A 135 -1.48 -15.80 -4.39
CA ILE A 135 -0.51 -14.89 -5.01
C ILE A 135 0.76 -15.68 -5.34
N SER A 136 1.17 -15.70 -6.60
CA SER A 136 2.42 -16.37 -6.97
C SER A 136 3.62 -15.69 -6.32
N LYS A 137 4.43 -16.43 -5.61
CA LYS A 137 5.67 -15.91 -4.99
C LYS A 137 6.79 -15.67 -6.01
N ASP A 138 6.70 -16.31 -7.18
CA ASP A 138 7.75 -16.29 -8.20
C ASP A 138 7.40 -15.41 -9.41
N TYR A 139 6.08 -15.20 -9.66
CA TYR A 139 5.57 -14.43 -10.79
C TYR A 139 4.66 -13.30 -10.31
N ASN A 140 5.27 -12.21 -9.87
CA ASN A 140 4.60 -11.01 -9.40
C ASN A 140 5.48 -9.77 -9.74
N ASN A 141 4.93 -8.57 -9.58
CA ASN A 141 5.66 -7.34 -9.93
C ASN A 141 6.91 -7.12 -9.06
N PHE A 142 6.92 -7.60 -7.81
CA PHE A 142 8.11 -7.52 -6.95
C PHE A 142 9.26 -8.37 -7.52
N GLU A 143 8.98 -9.61 -7.93
CA GLU A 143 9.96 -10.49 -8.57
C GLU A 143 10.39 -9.97 -9.95
N LEU A 144 9.48 -9.31 -10.69
CA LEU A 144 9.83 -8.63 -11.95
C LEU A 144 10.83 -7.51 -11.72
N VAL A 145 10.56 -6.61 -10.75
CA VAL A 145 11.46 -5.50 -10.41
C VAL A 145 12.82 -6.02 -9.96
N LYS A 146 12.83 -7.07 -9.13
CA LYS A 146 14.08 -7.69 -8.71
C LYS A 146 14.86 -8.27 -9.90
N ALA A 147 14.20 -9.02 -10.77
CA ALA A 147 14.83 -9.58 -11.96
C ALA A 147 15.34 -8.47 -12.91
N LEU A 148 14.62 -7.35 -13.03
CA LEU A 148 15.10 -6.17 -13.78
C LEU A 148 16.35 -5.58 -13.11
N GLY A 149 16.33 -5.41 -11.77
CA GLY A 149 17.47 -4.92 -11.00
C GLY A 149 18.72 -5.79 -11.15
N ASP A 150 18.54 -7.10 -11.21
CA ASP A 150 19.59 -8.11 -11.39
C ASP A 150 19.97 -8.31 -12.89
N ARG A 151 19.19 -7.75 -13.81
CA ARG A 151 19.29 -7.97 -15.26
C ARG A 151 19.16 -9.44 -15.65
N ASP A 152 18.33 -10.20 -14.93
CA ASP A 152 18.02 -11.59 -15.24
C ASP A 152 16.96 -11.68 -16.35
N ILE A 153 17.46 -11.63 -17.60
CA ILE A 153 16.63 -11.63 -18.82
C ILE A 153 15.71 -12.85 -18.87
N LEU A 154 16.21 -14.01 -18.45
CA LEU A 154 15.43 -15.25 -18.49
C LEU A 154 14.22 -15.19 -17.53
N LYS A 155 14.45 -14.72 -16.31
CA LYS A 155 13.42 -14.58 -15.30
C LYS A 155 12.41 -13.48 -15.71
N ILE A 156 12.88 -12.35 -16.23
CA ILE A 156 12.04 -11.27 -16.75
C ILE A 156 11.05 -11.82 -17.79
N ASN A 157 11.55 -12.53 -18.81
CA ASN A 157 10.70 -13.09 -19.87
C ASN A 157 9.67 -14.09 -19.32
N ARG A 158 10.04 -14.94 -18.36
CA ARG A 158 9.12 -15.88 -17.71
C ARG A 158 8.00 -15.17 -16.97
N ILE A 159 8.30 -14.10 -16.23
CA ILE A 159 7.32 -13.31 -15.50
C ILE A 159 6.38 -12.60 -16.48
N ILE A 160 6.93 -11.97 -17.53
CA ILE A 160 6.15 -11.29 -18.56
C ILE A 160 5.22 -12.27 -19.30
N ASP A 161 5.71 -13.46 -19.65
CA ASP A 161 4.87 -14.50 -20.25
C ASP A 161 3.75 -14.97 -19.33
N HIS A 162 4.01 -15.03 -18.02
CA HIS A 162 2.98 -15.33 -17.03
C HIS A 162 1.91 -14.23 -16.98
N PHE A 163 2.32 -12.96 -16.90
CA PHE A 163 1.40 -11.81 -16.88
C PHE A 163 0.55 -11.73 -18.17
N ALA A 164 1.18 -11.98 -19.31
CA ALA A 164 0.50 -11.98 -20.61
C ALA A 164 -0.57 -13.07 -20.74
N LYS A 165 -0.45 -14.18 -19.99
CA LYS A 165 -1.45 -15.26 -19.94
C LYS A 165 -2.63 -14.95 -19.03
N ASP A 166 -2.43 -14.09 -18.03
CA ASP A 166 -3.47 -13.70 -17.06
C ASP A 166 -3.48 -12.17 -16.85
N PRO A 167 -3.88 -11.39 -17.88
CA PRO A 167 -3.90 -9.92 -17.81
C PRO A 167 -4.93 -9.37 -16.83
N LYS A 168 -5.91 -10.18 -16.43
CA LYS A 168 -6.94 -9.77 -15.46
C LYS A 168 -6.34 -9.61 -14.05
N ASN A 169 -5.49 -10.54 -13.65
CA ASN A 169 -4.82 -10.50 -12.35
C ASN A 169 -3.49 -9.71 -12.40
N ASN A 170 -2.95 -9.50 -13.61
CA ASN A 170 -1.71 -8.76 -13.83
C ASN A 170 -1.93 -7.61 -14.85
N PRO A 171 -2.66 -6.55 -14.48
CA PRO A 171 -2.94 -5.45 -15.39
C PRO A 171 -1.65 -4.71 -15.77
N ILE A 172 -1.44 -4.47 -17.07
CA ILE A 172 -0.25 -3.78 -17.60
C ILE A 172 -0.01 -2.41 -16.94
N VAL A 173 -1.08 -1.67 -16.63
CA VAL A 173 -0.99 -0.35 -15.98
C VAL A 173 -0.38 -0.43 -14.59
N VAL A 174 -0.68 -1.50 -13.84
CA VAL A 174 -0.08 -1.73 -12.52
C VAL A 174 1.39 -2.08 -12.68
N THR A 175 1.72 -3.00 -13.60
CA THR A 175 3.10 -3.41 -13.88
C THR A 175 3.97 -2.23 -14.31
N THR A 176 3.50 -1.41 -15.26
CA THR A 176 4.20 -0.20 -15.72
C THR A 176 4.44 0.78 -14.58
N THR A 177 3.46 0.98 -13.71
CA THR A 177 3.60 1.87 -12.54
C THR A 177 4.68 1.36 -11.57
N VAL A 178 4.69 0.07 -11.27
CA VAL A 178 5.67 -0.52 -10.34
C VAL A 178 7.09 -0.44 -10.93
N VAL A 179 7.26 -0.76 -12.22
CA VAL A 179 8.55 -0.67 -12.90
C VAL A 179 9.02 0.79 -12.99
N PHE A 180 8.13 1.72 -13.29
CA PHE A 180 8.43 3.17 -13.28
C PHE A 180 8.91 3.65 -11.92
N ASN A 181 8.23 3.27 -10.85
CA ASN A 181 8.62 3.64 -9.48
C ASN A 181 10.00 3.09 -9.12
N PHE A 182 10.31 1.87 -9.52
CA PHE A 182 11.64 1.29 -9.30
C PHE A 182 12.73 2.11 -9.98
N PHE A 183 12.64 2.39 -11.29
CA PHE A 183 13.65 3.15 -12.01
C PHE A 183 13.71 4.62 -11.56
N SER A 184 12.58 5.22 -11.16
CA SER A 184 12.53 6.57 -10.58
C SER A 184 13.28 6.62 -9.24
N ASN A 185 13.07 5.64 -8.36
CA ASN A 185 13.80 5.50 -7.12
C ASN A 185 15.30 5.22 -7.37
N LEU A 186 15.64 4.43 -8.39
CA LEU A 186 17.02 4.18 -8.77
C LEU A 186 17.71 5.45 -9.28
N LEU A 187 17.00 6.30 -10.01
CA LEU A 187 17.51 7.61 -10.42
C LEU A 187 17.74 8.52 -9.22
N LEU A 188 16.80 8.54 -8.27
CA LEU A 188 16.95 9.27 -7.02
C LEU A 188 18.13 8.73 -6.21
N TYR A 189 18.31 7.41 -6.12
CA TYR A 189 19.48 6.80 -5.46
C TYR A 189 20.80 7.30 -6.03
N HIS A 190 20.90 7.48 -7.37
CA HIS A 190 22.12 8.01 -8.00
C HIS A 190 22.42 9.45 -7.57
N SER A 191 21.42 10.27 -7.27
CA SER A 191 21.58 11.66 -6.85
C SER A 191 21.93 11.81 -5.36
N LEU A 192 21.73 10.76 -4.55
CA LEU A 192 22.00 10.82 -3.11
C LEU A 192 23.51 10.94 -2.84
N LYS A 193 23.88 11.89 -1.97
CA LYS A 193 25.23 12.04 -1.44
C LYS A 193 25.53 11.00 -0.36
N ASP A 194 24.61 10.85 0.59
CA ASP A 194 24.70 9.82 1.63
C ASP A 194 23.96 8.56 1.18
N LYS A 195 24.72 7.49 0.98
CA LYS A 195 24.25 6.15 0.56
C LYS A 195 24.17 5.17 1.72
N SER A 196 24.17 5.64 2.96
CA SER A 196 23.91 4.81 4.12
C SER A 196 22.52 4.15 4.02
N GLN A 197 22.39 2.94 4.53
CA GLN A 197 21.13 2.17 4.44
C GLN A 197 19.94 2.95 5.04
N ALA A 198 20.17 3.65 6.17
CA ALA A 198 19.12 4.41 6.84
C ALA A 198 18.65 5.61 5.99
N ASN A 199 19.61 6.37 5.42
CA ASN A 199 19.28 7.52 4.59
C ASN A 199 18.60 7.11 3.29
N VAL A 200 19.13 6.09 2.60
CA VAL A 200 18.52 5.56 1.36
C VAL A 200 17.10 5.09 1.61
N ALA A 201 16.86 4.33 2.70
CA ALA A 201 15.52 3.85 3.03
C ALA A 201 14.54 5.00 3.28
N ALA A 202 14.99 6.06 3.97
CA ALA A 202 14.17 7.25 4.25
C ALA A 202 13.86 8.05 2.98
N GLU A 203 14.87 8.34 2.15
CA GLU A 203 14.73 9.16 0.95
C GLU A 203 13.91 8.45 -0.14
N LEU A 204 14.15 7.15 -0.36
CA LEU A 204 13.38 6.34 -1.32
C LEU A 204 12.03 5.90 -0.77
N LYS A 205 11.76 6.09 0.53
CA LYS A 205 10.55 5.64 1.23
C LYS A 205 10.30 4.14 1.08
N ILE A 206 11.35 3.35 1.23
CA ILE A 206 11.31 1.89 1.11
C ILE A 206 11.72 1.21 2.42
N ASN A 207 11.34 -0.07 2.57
CA ASN A 207 11.84 -0.85 3.68
C ASN A 207 13.37 -1.00 3.58
N PRO A 208 14.14 -0.80 4.67
CA PRO A 208 15.61 -0.93 4.68
C PRO A 208 16.13 -2.27 4.14
N TYR A 209 15.32 -3.32 4.23
CA TYR A 209 15.63 -4.64 3.68
C TYR A 209 15.94 -4.60 2.17
N PHE A 210 15.23 -3.76 1.40
CA PHE A 210 15.35 -3.67 -0.05
C PHE A 210 16.42 -2.69 -0.54
N VAL A 211 17.09 -1.97 0.35
CA VAL A 211 18.15 -1.02 -0.03
C VAL A 211 19.27 -1.71 -0.80
N LYS A 212 19.61 -2.94 -0.44
CA LYS A 212 20.63 -3.75 -1.13
C LYS A 212 20.29 -4.01 -2.60
N ASP A 213 19.01 -4.18 -2.93
CA ASP A 213 18.55 -4.42 -4.29
C ASP A 213 18.79 -3.17 -5.16
N TYR A 214 18.54 -1.96 -4.61
CA TYR A 214 18.86 -0.70 -5.27
C TYR A 214 20.37 -0.46 -5.40
N GLN A 215 21.14 -0.80 -4.37
CA GLN A 215 22.60 -0.72 -4.42
C GLN A 215 23.15 -1.61 -5.54
N HIS A 216 22.66 -2.85 -5.64
CA HIS A 216 23.03 -3.78 -6.69
C HIS A 216 22.61 -3.27 -8.07
N ALA A 217 21.36 -2.88 -8.25
CA ALA A 217 20.85 -2.34 -9.51
C ALA A 217 21.64 -1.11 -9.98
N ALA A 218 22.09 -0.24 -9.05
CA ALA A 218 22.89 0.94 -9.38
C ALA A 218 24.28 0.60 -9.95
N THR A 219 24.81 -0.60 -9.70
CA THR A 219 26.06 -1.07 -10.35
C THR A 219 25.84 -1.47 -11.81
N ILE A 220 24.62 -1.88 -12.16
CA ILE A 220 24.25 -2.35 -13.51
C ILE A 220 23.73 -1.19 -14.36
N TYR A 221 22.89 -0.34 -13.78
CA TYR A 221 22.26 0.80 -14.44
C TYR A 221 22.86 2.10 -13.92
N ASN A 222 23.70 2.75 -14.71
CA ASN A 222 24.11 4.13 -14.43
C ASN A 222 22.96 5.11 -14.67
N SER A 223 23.12 6.39 -14.28
CA SER A 223 22.06 7.41 -14.41
C SER A 223 21.55 7.55 -15.85
N ALA A 224 22.40 7.46 -16.86
CA ALA A 224 21.99 7.57 -18.27
C ALA A 224 21.12 6.38 -18.70
N ARG A 225 21.51 5.15 -18.33
CA ARG A 225 20.71 3.94 -18.62
C ARG A 225 19.39 3.95 -17.85
N THR A 226 19.40 4.45 -16.61
CA THR A 226 18.18 4.60 -15.78
C THR A 226 17.21 5.58 -16.44
N LEU A 227 17.67 6.73 -16.91
CA LEU A 227 16.85 7.70 -17.64
C LEU A 227 16.30 7.12 -18.94
N TYR A 228 17.11 6.37 -19.68
CA TYR A 228 16.68 5.70 -20.90
C TYR A 228 15.55 4.69 -20.61
N ALA A 229 15.70 3.86 -19.56
CA ALA A 229 14.67 2.92 -19.13
C ALA A 229 13.35 3.63 -18.76
N ILE A 230 13.42 4.76 -18.05
CA ILE A 230 12.24 5.59 -17.73
C ILE A 230 11.57 6.08 -19.02
N GLY A 231 12.34 6.45 -20.04
CA GLY A 231 11.81 6.84 -21.35
C GLY A 231 11.02 5.72 -22.03
N LEU A 232 11.57 4.50 -22.05
CA LEU A 232 10.89 3.32 -22.59
C LEU A 232 9.60 2.97 -21.84
N ILE A 233 9.64 3.04 -20.50
CA ILE A 233 8.47 2.76 -19.66
C ILE A 233 7.37 3.78 -19.92
N ARG A 234 7.72 5.07 -20.11
CA ARG A 234 6.76 6.11 -20.49
C ARG A 234 6.11 5.82 -21.84
N GLU A 235 6.89 5.40 -22.83
CA GLU A 235 6.37 5.01 -24.13
C GLU A 235 5.41 3.84 -24.02
N LEU A 236 5.78 2.81 -23.29
CA LEU A 236 4.93 1.66 -22.99
C LEU A 236 3.61 2.07 -22.32
N ASP A 237 3.65 2.98 -21.31
CA ASP A 237 2.47 3.49 -20.62
C ASP A 237 1.53 4.23 -21.58
N VAL A 238 2.07 5.09 -22.43
CA VAL A 238 1.29 5.86 -23.43
C VAL A 238 0.62 4.91 -24.43
N ARG A 239 1.35 3.92 -24.96
CA ARG A 239 0.83 2.92 -25.91
C ARG A 239 -0.21 2.00 -25.24
N SER A 240 0.00 1.62 -23.98
CA SER A 240 -0.95 0.80 -23.23
C SER A 240 -2.32 1.48 -23.02
N LYS A 241 -2.35 2.81 -23.10
CA LYS A 241 -3.58 3.64 -23.03
C LYS A 241 -4.17 3.96 -24.41
N GLY A 242 -3.65 3.34 -25.47
CA GLY A 242 -4.17 3.48 -26.83
C GLY A 242 -3.69 4.72 -27.59
N PHE A 243 -2.63 5.39 -27.13
CA PHE A 243 -2.03 6.50 -27.86
C PHE A 243 -0.90 6.00 -28.77
N GLY A 244 -1.01 6.29 -30.07
CA GLY A 244 0.04 6.05 -31.07
C GLY A 244 0.01 4.69 -31.75
N ASP A 245 -0.44 3.62 -31.09
CA ASP A 245 -0.63 2.29 -31.68
C ASP A 245 -1.80 1.58 -30.99
N THR A 246 -2.87 1.37 -31.76
CA THR A 246 -4.10 0.74 -31.25
C THR A 246 -4.17 -0.76 -31.57
N ASN A 247 -3.23 -1.30 -32.31
CA ASN A 247 -3.28 -2.68 -32.81
C ASN A 247 -2.43 -3.66 -31.98
N THR A 248 -1.50 -3.17 -31.13
CA THR A 248 -0.66 -4.04 -30.32
C THR A 248 -1.41 -4.51 -29.08
N SER A 249 -1.48 -5.82 -28.88
CA SER A 249 -2.13 -6.36 -27.70
C SER A 249 -1.34 -6.02 -26.41
N PRO A 250 -2.01 -5.92 -25.23
CA PRO A 250 -1.29 -5.73 -23.96
C PRO A 250 -0.22 -6.78 -23.69
N ARG A 251 -0.41 -7.98 -24.25
CA ARG A 251 0.56 -9.08 -24.19
C ARG A 251 1.84 -8.78 -24.95
N ASP A 252 1.70 -8.24 -26.15
CA ASP A 252 2.82 -7.95 -27.01
C ASP A 252 3.56 -6.70 -26.51
N LEU A 253 2.81 -5.70 -26.01
CA LEU A 253 3.38 -4.51 -25.38
C LEU A 253 4.27 -4.83 -24.16
N LEU A 254 3.91 -5.84 -23.36
CA LEU A 254 4.72 -6.25 -22.21
C LEU A 254 6.03 -6.95 -22.62
N ARG A 255 6.13 -7.43 -23.86
CA ARG A 255 7.32 -8.14 -24.39
C ARG A 255 8.33 -7.23 -25.05
N GLU A 256 7.92 -6.04 -25.47
CA GLU A 256 8.78 -5.00 -26.01
C GLU A 256 9.65 -4.33 -24.94
#